data_95dc0b75ddeffbeeee66b5e2d1d07316
#
_entry.id   95dc0b75ddeffbeeee66b5e2d1d07316
#
_cell.length_a   1.000
_cell.length_b   1.000
_cell.length_c   1.000
_cell.angle_alpha   90.00
_cell.angle_beta   90.00
_cell.angle_gamma   90.00
#
_symmetry.space_group_name_H-M   'P 1'
#
loop_
_entity.id
_entity.type
_entity.pdbx_description
1 polymer ?
#
loop_
_entity_poly.entity_id
_entity_poly.type
_entity_poly.pdbx_seq_one_letter_code
_entity_poly.pdbx_strand_id
1 'polypeptide(L)'
;MVIDATLGMGGHSEALLQAGEDIHVIGLDRDPQALQIAGERLSSFGSRFRGVRTVYDRVDEAAQEHLSGDQRLAGVLFDLGVSSLQLDEAERGFAYSYDAPLDMRMDSSEDSPDESVADLLARISESELRSIIVSTERSASPGGSQRPSSPRVPSSR
;
A
#
# COMPACT_ATOMS: atom_id res chain seq x y z
N MET A 1 -11.42 1.58 15.83
CA MET A 1 -10.30 0.95 15.10
C MET A 1 -10.27 1.44 13.66
N VAL A 2 -9.10 1.81 13.14
CA VAL A 2 -8.86 2.14 11.73
C VAL A 2 -7.78 1.20 11.20
N ILE A 3 -7.87 0.79 9.94
CA ILE A 3 -6.79 0.09 9.25
C ILE A 3 -6.14 1.04 8.27
N ASP A 4 -4.83 1.21 8.38
CA ASP A 4 -3.99 1.86 7.38
C ASP A 4 -3.39 0.75 6.50
N ALA A 5 -3.98 0.53 5.33
CA ALA A 5 -3.64 -0.58 4.45
C ALA A 5 -2.35 -0.33 3.65
N THR A 6 -1.76 0.86 3.78
CA THR A 6 -0.55 1.32 3.10
C THR A 6 0.33 2.09 4.07
N LEU A 7 0.74 1.43 5.16
CA LEU A 7 1.38 2.05 6.32
C LEU A 7 2.60 2.91 5.95
N GLY A 8 3.47 2.42 5.05
CA GLY A 8 4.73 3.06 4.74
C GLY A 8 5.53 3.38 6.01
N MET A 9 6.01 4.61 6.12
CA MET A 9 6.73 5.08 7.31
C MET A 9 5.81 5.56 8.45
N GLY A 10 4.49 5.30 8.38
CA GLY A 10 3.52 5.56 9.45
C GLY A 10 3.00 7.00 9.58
N GLY A 11 3.19 7.85 8.55
CA GLY A 11 2.79 9.27 8.63
C GLY A 11 1.29 9.47 8.81
N HIS A 12 0.46 8.80 8.03
CA HIS A 12 -1.00 8.84 8.15
C HIS A 12 -1.48 8.22 9.47
N SER A 13 -0.89 7.07 9.83
CA SER A 13 -1.18 6.41 11.11
C SER A 13 -0.86 7.30 12.31
N GLU A 14 0.25 8.07 12.26
CA GLU A 14 0.59 9.04 13.31
C GLU A 14 -0.47 10.14 13.43
N ALA A 15 -0.85 10.73 12.30
CA ALA A 15 -1.88 11.76 12.28
C ALA A 15 -3.23 11.26 12.83
N LEU A 16 -3.62 10.04 12.47
CA LEU A 16 -4.83 9.41 13.01
C LEU A 16 -4.74 9.22 14.52
N LEU A 17 -3.63 8.69 15.04
CA LEU A 17 -3.44 8.42 16.46
C LEU A 17 -3.38 9.71 17.30
N GLN A 18 -2.86 10.81 16.72
CA GLN A 18 -2.84 12.14 17.33
C GLN A 18 -4.23 12.81 17.35
N ALA A 19 -5.12 12.46 16.42
CA ALA A 19 -6.44 13.06 16.30
C ALA A 19 -7.40 12.68 17.45
N GLY A 20 -7.12 11.58 18.18
CA GLY A 20 -7.95 11.20 19.33
C GLY A 20 -7.35 10.05 20.14
N GLU A 21 -7.58 10.06 21.45
CA GLU A 21 -7.05 9.05 22.37
C GLU A 21 -7.73 7.68 22.21
N ASP A 22 -8.96 7.66 21.72
CA ASP A 22 -9.74 6.43 21.47
C ASP A 22 -9.44 5.81 20.11
N ILE A 23 -8.60 6.45 19.29
CA ILE A 23 -8.25 5.93 17.97
C ILE A 23 -7.15 4.88 18.13
N HIS A 24 -7.40 3.71 17.56
CA HIS A 24 -6.45 2.63 17.42
C HIS A 24 -6.23 2.35 15.93
N VAL A 25 -4.99 2.05 15.56
CA VAL A 25 -4.60 1.80 14.17
C VAL A 25 -3.90 0.45 14.03
N ILE A 26 -4.34 -0.32 13.06
CA ILE A 26 -3.61 -1.46 12.50
C ILE A 26 -3.00 -0.99 11.19
N GLY A 27 -1.67 -0.96 11.12
CA GLY A 27 -0.95 -0.58 9.90
C GLY A 27 -0.47 -1.81 9.15
N LEU A 28 -0.80 -1.90 7.87
CA LEU A 28 -0.37 -3.00 6.99
C LEU A 28 0.72 -2.52 6.05
N ASP A 29 1.79 -3.28 5.96
CA ASP A 29 2.79 -3.12 4.91
C ASP A 29 3.44 -4.46 4.60
N ARG A 30 3.86 -4.65 3.35
CA ARG A 30 4.60 -5.84 2.96
C ARG A 30 6.11 -5.69 3.21
N ASP A 31 6.60 -4.45 3.24
CA ASP A 31 8.01 -4.11 3.39
C ASP A 31 8.39 -4.12 4.89
N PRO A 32 9.26 -5.04 5.33
CA PRO A 32 9.69 -5.10 6.72
C PRO A 32 10.46 -3.85 7.17
N GLN A 33 11.14 -3.17 6.27
CA GLN A 33 11.86 -1.92 6.56
C GLN A 33 10.86 -0.79 6.87
N ALA A 34 9.79 -0.66 6.09
CA ALA A 34 8.73 0.29 6.35
C ALA A 34 8.07 0.02 7.72
N LEU A 35 7.76 -1.24 8.02
CA LEU A 35 7.19 -1.65 9.31
C LEU A 35 8.11 -1.33 10.50
N GLN A 36 9.43 -1.51 10.34
CA GLN A 36 10.39 -1.15 11.38
C GLN A 36 10.37 0.35 11.64
N ILE A 37 10.50 1.18 10.60
CA ILE A 37 10.49 2.64 10.69
C ILE A 37 9.19 3.15 11.33
N ALA A 38 8.05 2.63 10.85
CA ALA A 38 6.75 2.98 11.41
C ALA A 38 6.62 2.55 12.88
N GLY A 39 7.10 1.36 13.23
CA GLY A 39 7.11 0.86 14.60
C GLY A 39 7.90 1.75 15.57
N GLU A 40 9.07 2.22 15.15
CA GLU A 40 9.89 3.16 15.92
C GLU A 40 9.18 4.51 16.08
N ARG A 41 8.68 5.07 14.96
CA ARG A 41 7.95 6.34 14.93
C ARG A 41 6.71 6.34 15.83
N LEU A 42 5.95 5.25 15.80
CA LEU A 42 4.66 5.12 16.49
C LEU A 42 4.78 4.48 17.87
N SER A 43 5.99 4.20 18.35
CA SER A 43 6.24 3.51 19.62
C SER A 43 5.60 4.19 20.83
N SER A 44 5.52 5.53 20.84
CA SER A 44 4.91 6.32 21.92
C SER A 44 3.41 6.09 22.09
N PHE A 45 2.72 5.58 21.06
CA PHE A 45 1.28 5.29 21.11
C PHE A 45 0.96 3.94 21.77
N GLY A 46 1.98 3.11 22.04
CA GLY A 46 1.84 1.84 22.76
C GLY A 46 0.85 0.89 22.08
N SER A 47 -0.10 0.37 22.86
CA SER A 47 -1.08 -0.61 22.37
C SER A 47 -2.12 -0.05 21.40
N ARG A 48 -2.13 1.26 21.15
CA ARG A 48 -3.01 1.88 20.17
C ARG A 48 -2.55 1.68 18.72
N PHE A 49 -1.29 1.28 18.53
CA PHE A 49 -0.74 0.96 17.21
C PHE A 49 -0.29 -0.50 17.14
N ARG A 50 -0.54 -1.12 15.99
CA ARG A 50 -0.01 -2.44 15.63
C ARG A 50 0.37 -2.47 14.14
N GLY A 51 1.64 -2.77 13.85
CA GLY A 51 2.12 -3.05 12.49
C GLY A 51 1.96 -4.54 12.17
N VAL A 52 1.51 -4.85 10.97
CA VAL A 52 1.31 -6.22 10.47
C VAL A 52 1.95 -6.36 9.09
N ARG A 53 2.86 -7.34 8.93
CA ARG A 53 3.47 -7.64 7.63
C ARG A 53 2.48 -8.43 6.77
N THR A 54 1.81 -7.73 5.88
CA THR A 54 0.88 -8.31 4.91
C THR A 54 0.66 -7.35 3.75
N VAL A 55 -0.05 -7.81 2.72
CA VAL A 55 -0.44 -6.99 1.56
C VAL A 55 -1.86 -6.42 1.78
N TYR A 56 -2.14 -5.28 1.16
CA TYR A 56 -3.40 -4.56 1.37
C TYR A 56 -4.64 -5.32 0.87
N ASP A 57 -4.50 -6.30 -0.02
CA ASP A 57 -5.60 -7.15 -0.48
C ASP A 57 -6.07 -8.17 0.57
N ARG A 58 -5.32 -8.31 1.69
CA ARG A 58 -5.68 -9.12 2.86
C ARG A 58 -6.20 -8.29 4.04
N VAL A 59 -6.75 -7.13 3.76
CA VAL A 59 -7.28 -6.23 4.80
C VAL A 59 -8.40 -6.88 5.63
N ASP A 60 -9.19 -7.74 5.03
CA ASP A 60 -10.25 -8.50 5.70
C ASP A 60 -9.69 -9.55 6.66
N GLU A 61 -8.65 -10.28 6.27
CA GLU A 61 -7.95 -11.23 7.15
C GLU A 61 -7.33 -10.50 8.34
N ALA A 62 -6.64 -9.39 8.10
CA ALA A 62 -6.05 -8.57 9.15
C ALA A 62 -7.11 -8.00 10.11
N ALA A 63 -8.26 -7.59 9.59
CA ALA A 63 -9.37 -7.15 10.41
C ALA A 63 -9.91 -8.28 11.29
N GLN A 64 -10.11 -9.48 10.74
CA GLN A 64 -10.61 -10.64 11.48
C GLN A 64 -9.66 -11.10 12.58
N GLU A 65 -8.35 -11.06 12.32
CA GLU A 65 -7.33 -11.51 13.26
C GLU A 65 -7.11 -10.52 14.42
N HIS A 66 -7.21 -9.23 14.14
CA HIS A 66 -6.77 -8.19 15.07
C HIS A 66 -7.89 -7.37 15.70
N LEU A 67 -9.12 -7.44 15.19
CA LEU A 67 -10.29 -6.90 15.87
C LEU A 67 -10.74 -7.87 16.96
N SER A 68 -10.86 -7.40 18.19
CA SER A 68 -11.27 -8.21 19.32
C SER A 68 -12.45 -7.62 20.08
N GLY A 69 -13.30 -8.48 20.63
CA GLY A 69 -14.45 -8.09 21.43
C GLY A 69 -15.43 -7.19 20.68
N ASP A 70 -15.81 -6.07 21.31
CA ASP A 70 -16.76 -5.10 20.75
C ASP A 70 -16.11 -4.06 19.82
N GLN A 71 -14.83 -4.21 19.47
CA GLN A 71 -14.15 -3.30 18.57
C GLN A 71 -14.78 -3.30 17.19
N ARG A 72 -15.03 -2.11 16.67
CA ARG A 72 -15.59 -1.92 15.33
C ARG A 72 -14.57 -1.26 14.42
N LEU A 73 -14.49 -1.74 13.19
CA LEU A 73 -13.75 -1.07 12.13
C LEU A 73 -14.51 0.22 11.76
N ALA A 74 -13.87 1.38 11.96
CA ALA A 74 -14.42 2.69 11.64
C ALA A 74 -14.08 3.11 10.21
N GLY A 75 -12.96 2.61 9.66
CA GLY A 75 -12.56 2.91 8.30
C GLY A 75 -11.27 2.19 7.91
N VAL A 76 -11.01 2.19 6.61
CA VAL A 76 -9.76 1.71 6.00
C VAL A 76 -9.20 2.82 5.15
N LEU A 77 -7.91 3.10 5.31
CA LEU A 77 -7.17 4.07 4.52
C LEU A 77 -6.32 3.34 3.50
N PHE A 78 -6.35 3.81 2.26
CA PHE A 78 -5.46 3.39 1.17
C PHE A 78 -4.81 4.64 0.57
N ASP A 79 -3.49 4.72 0.66
CA ASP A 79 -2.66 5.69 -0.06
C ASP A 79 -1.77 4.93 -1.06
N LEU A 80 -2.37 4.65 -2.23
CA LEU A 80 -1.77 3.76 -3.22
C LEU A 80 -0.67 4.46 -4.01
N GLY A 81 0.45 3.78 -4.16
CA GLY A 81 1.61 4.26 -4.90
C GLY A 81 2.91 3.72 -4.32
N VAL A 82 3.99 4.43 -4.60
CA VAL A 82 5.31 4.18 -4.02
C VAL A 82 5.53 5.09 -2.82
N SER A 83 6.19 4.58 -1.78
CA SER A 83 6.52 5.38 -0.59
C SER A 83 7.74 6.28 -0.86
N SER A 84 7.88 7.36 -0.07
CA SER A 84 9.10 8.19 -0.11
C SER A 84 10.36 7.36 0.16
N LEU A 85 10.29 6.38 1.06
CA LEU A 85 11.40 5.45 1.34
C LEU A 85 11.87 4.75 0.06
N GLN A 86 10.95 4.23 -0.76
CA GLN A 86 11.28 3.54 -2.00
C GLN A 86 11.87 4.49 -3.06
N LEU A 87 11.48 5.76 -3.07
CA LEU A 87 12.04 6.76 -3.98
C LEU A 87 13.40 7.30 -3.53
N ASP A 88 13.60 7.44 -2.22
CA ASP A 88 14.81 8.02 -1.65
C ASP A 88 15.97 7.02 -1.59
N GLU A 89 15.70 5.73 -1.47
CA GLU A 89 16.70 4.68 -1.46
C GLU A 89 17.06 4.22 -2.88
N ALA A 90 18.27 4.60 -3.34
CA ALA A 90 18.76 4.28 -4.68
C ALA A 90 18.70 2.78 -5.00
N GLU A 91 19.10 1.93 -4.07
CA GLU A 91 19.15 0.46 -4.22
C GLU A 91 17.77 -0.17 -4.49
N ARG A 92 16.68 0.55 -4.20
CA ARG A 92 15.31 0.09 -4.47
C ARG A 92 14.93 0.20 -5.95
N GLY A 93 15.63 1.01 -6.74
CA GLY A 93 15.45 1.12 -8.19
C GLY A 93 14.17 1.82 -8.66
N PHE A 94 13.45 2.55 -7.81
CA PHE A 94 12.22 3.27 -8.17
C PHE A 94 12.47 4.66 -8.77
N ALA A 95 13.60 5.28 -8.48
CA ALA A 95 13.92 6.61 -8.98
C ALA A 95 14.75 6.51 -10.27
N TYR A 96 14.39 7.33 -11.26
CA TYR A 96 15.10 7.44 -12.54
C TYR A 96 16.15 8.57 -12.57
N SER A 97 16.33 9.30 -11.46
CA SER A 97 17.22 10.44 -11.36
C SER A 97 18.70 10.09 -11.21
N TYR A 98 19.02 8.82 -10.96
CA TYR A 98 20.37 8.30 -10.80
C TYR A 98 20.45 6.82 -11.23
N ASP A 99 21.66 6.36 -11.54
CA ASP A 99 21.90 4.96 -11.85
C ASP A 99 21.71 4.09 -10.60
N ALA A 100 20.88 3.08 -10.72
CA ALA A 100 20.52 2.17 -9.64
C ALA A 100 20.24 0.75 -10.19
N PRO A 101 20.32 -0.30 -9.36
CA PRO A 101 19.86 -1.62 -9.73
C PRO A 101 18.37 -1.57 -10.15
N LEU A 102 18.00 -2.35 -11.17
CA LEU A 102 16.59 -2.52 -11.57
C LEU A 102 15.90 -3.55 -10.66
N ASP A 103 15.83 -3.25 -9.37
CA ASP A 103 15.14 -4.12 -8.41
C ASP A 103 13.63 -3.91 -8.50
N MET A 104 13.12 -2.77 -8.06
CA MET A 104 11.72 -2.34 -8.06
C MET A 104 10.75 -3.28 -7.31
N ARG A 105 11.24 -4.17 -6.45
CA ARG A 105 10.38 -4.97 -5.58
C ARG A 105 9.82 -4.10 -4.48
N MET A 106 8.51 -4.24 -4.21
CA MET A 106 7.86 -3.56 -3.09
C MET A 106 8.37 -4.08 -1.73
N ASP A 107 8.70 -5.36 -1.66
CA ASP A 107 9.35 -6.02 -0.54
C ASP A 107 10.77 -6.42 -0.98
N SER A 108 11.77 -5.72 -0.49
CA SER A 108 13.20 -5.96 -0.83
C SER A 108 13.90 -6.94 0.12
N SER A 109 13.16 -7.60 1.01
CA SER A 109 13.74 -8.60 1.90
C SER A 109 14.30 -9.80 1.12
N GLU A 110 15.30 -10.47 1.72
CA GLU A 110 15.94 -11.63 1.08
C GLU A 110 14.96 -12.81 0.91
N ASP A 111 13.95 -12.90 1.78
CA ASP A 111 12.90 -13.92 1.74
C ASP A 111 11.67 -13.52 0.90
N SER A 112 11.75 -12.39 0.18
CA SER A 112 10.69 -11.96 -0.72
C SER A 112 10.48 -12.95 -1.85
N PRO A 113 9.24 -13.35 -2.13
CA PRO A 113 8.94 -14.20 -3.27
C PRO A 113 8.93 -13.40 -4.60
N ASP A 114 9.05 -12.09 -4.54
CA ASP A 114 8.95 -11.22 -5.71
C ASP A 114 10.24 -11.28 -6.53
N GLU A 115 10.09 -11.33 -7.85
CA GLU A 115 11.16 -11.23 -8.84
C GLU A 115 11.56 -9.76 -9.04
N SER A 116 12.86 -9.48 -9.20
CA SER A 116 13.32 -8.14 -9.57
C SER A 116 12.97 -7.80 -11.03
N VAL A 117 12.89 -6.52 -11.35
CA VAL A 117 12.71 -6.09 -12.75
C VAL A 117 13.86 -6.54 -13.62
N ALA A 118 15.09 -6.58 -13.10
CA ALA A 118 16.25 -7.09 -13.82
C ALA A 118 16.08 -8.57 -14.22
N ASP A 119 15.63 -9.42 -13.29
CA ASP A 119 15.39 -10.84 -13.54
C ASP A 119 14.25 -11.03 -14.54
N LEU A 120 13.17 -10.28 -14.39
CA LEU A 120 12.05 -10.28 -15.33
C LEU A 120 12.54 -9.96 -16.75
N LEU A 121 13.29 -8.87 -16.93
CA LEU A 121 13.80 -8.44 -18.24
C LEU A 121 14.79 -9.44 -18.84
N ALA A 122 15.53 -10.16 -18.02
CA ALA A 122 16.48 -11.18 -18.52
C ALA A 122 15.77 -12.41 -19.15
N ARG A 123 14.52 -12.68 -18.81
CA ARG A 123 13.79 -13.89 -19.25
C ARG A 123 12.65 -13.64 -20.22
N ILE A 124 12.05 -12.45 -20.23
CA ILE A 124 10.91 -12.18 -21.12
C ILE A 124 11.35 -11.80 -22.54
N SER A 125 10.51 -12.08 -23.52
CA SER A 125 10.73 -11.67 -24.90
C SER A 125 10.36 -10.19 -25.12
N GLU A 126 10.90 -9.58 -26.19
CA GLU A 126 10.54 -8.21 -26.58
C GLU A 126 9.03 -8.06 -26.82
N SER A 127 8.38 -9.08 -27.38
CA SER A 127 6.93 -9.07 -27.64
C SER A 127 6.10 -9.06 -26.34
N GLU A 128 6.53 -9.81 -25.33
CA GLU A 128 5.90 -9.82 -24.00
C GLU A 128 6.08 -8.47 -23.29
N LEU A 129 7.31 -7.92 -23.31
CA LEU A 129 7.58 -6.61 -22.73
C LEU A 129 6.72 -5.54 -23.38
N ARG A 130 6.63 -5.53 -24.72
CA ARG A 130 5.75 -4.61 -25.46
C ARG A 130 4.29 -4.75 -25.00
N SER A 131 3.81 -5.96 -24.83
CA SER A 131 2.44 -6.23 -24.40
C SER A 131 2.17 -5.68 -22.98
N ILE A 132 3.12 -5.84 -22.06
CA ILE A 132 3.04 -5.30 -20.70
C ILE A 132 2.93 -3.78 -20.74
N ILE A 133 3.85 -3.10 -21.44
CA ILE A 133 3.88 -1.64 -21.54
C ILE A 133 2.56 -1.10 -22.13
N VAL A 134 2.10 -1.65 -23.23
CA VAL A 134 0.85 -1.19 -23.89
C VAL A 134 -0.38 -1.42 -23.01
N SER A 135 -0.45 -2.53 -22.28
CA SER A 135 -1.58 -2.80 -21.39
C SER A 135 -1.61 -1.84 -20.20
N THR A 136 -0.45 -1.49 -19.67
CA THR A 136 -0.32 -0.56 -18.53
C THR A 136 -0.68 0.87 -18.94
N GLU A 137 -0.22 1.34 -20.11
CA GLU A 137 -0.56 2.66 -20.63
C GLU A 137 -2.07 2.82 -20.86
N ARG A 138 -2.75 1.78 -21.36
CA ARG A 138 -4.22 1.80 -21.54
C ARG A 138 -4.97 1.91 -20.22
N SER A 139 -4.47 1.30 -19.17
CA SER A 139 -5.06 1.40 -17.84
C SER A 139 -4.87 2.77 -17.20
N ALA A 140 -3.78 3.46 -17.52
CA ALA A 140 -3.46 4.80 -17.03
C ALA A 140 -4.19 5.93 -17.77
N SER A 141 -4.82 5.65 -18.93
CA SER A 141 -5.52 6.68 -19.70
C SER A 141 -6.89 7.01 -19.09
N PRO A 142 -7.20 8.27 -18.72
CA PRO A 142 -8.43 8.67 -18.03
C PRO A 142 -9.70 8.63 -18.89
N GLY A 143 -9.72 7.86 -19.98
CA GLY A 143 -10.78 7.83 -21.02
C GLY A 143 -11.82 6.72 -20.88
N GLY A 144 -11.97 6.04 -19.74
CA GLY A 144 -12.86 4.87 -19.62
C GLY A 144 -13.89 4.89 -18.48
N SER A 145 -14.01 5.96 -17.71
CA SER A 145 -15.05 6.05 -16.68
C SER A 145 -16.43 6.31 -17.31
N GLN A 146 -17.14 5.25 -17.68
CA GLN A 146 -18.59 5.34 -17.80
C GLN A 146 -19.15 5.63 -16.42
N ARG A 147 -19.61 6.86 -16.19
CA ARG A 147 -20.40 7.22 -15.02
C ARG A 147 -21.60 6.27 -14.96
N PRO A 148 -21.84 5.56 -13.85
CA PRO A 148 -23.10 4.85 -13.69
C PRO A 148 -24.22 5.89 -13.73
N SER A 149 -25.20 5.67 -14.62
CA SER A 149 -26.40 6.49 -14.69
C SER A 149 -27.12 6.42 -13.36
N SER A 150 -27.22 7.55 -12.67
CA SER A 150 -27.97 7.67 -11.42
C SER A 150 -29.42 7.24 -11.66
N PRO A 151 -30.02 6.40 -10.80
CA PRO A 151 -31.44 6.07 -10.91
C PRO A 151 -32.26 7.35 -10.71
N ARG A 152 -33.16 7.64 -11.65
CA ARG A 152 -34.15 8.72 -11.51
C ARG A 152 -35.06 8.37 -10.34
N VAL A 153 -35.07 9.22 -9.31
CA VAL A 153 -36.09 9.18 -8.26
C VAL A 153 -37.42 9.64 -8.88
N PRO A 154 -38.51 8.86 -8.79
CA PRO A 154 -39.81 9.32 -9.25
C PRO A 154 -40.29 10.45 -8.36
N SER A 155 -40.68 11.58 -8.96
CA SER A 155 -41.36 12.66 -8.25
C SER A 155 -42.79 12.22 -7.89
N SER A 156 -43.07 12.10 -6.58
CA SER A 156 -44.44 11.95 -6.07
C SER A 156 -45.18 13.27 -6.25
N ARG A 157 -46.34 13.16 -6.89
CA ARG A 157 -47.41 14.16 -6.79
C ARG A 157 -48.29 13.86 -5.57
#